data_55590eea993344de3617f1289222ea03
#
_entry.id   55590eea993344de3617f1289222ea03
#
_cell.length_a   1.000
_cell.length_b   1.000
_cell.length_c   1.000
_cell.angle_alpha   90.00
_cell.angle_beta   90.00
_cell.angle_gamma   90.00
#
_symmetry.space_group_name_H-M   'P 1'
#
loop_
_entity.id
_entity.type
_entity.pdbx_description
1 polymer ?
#
loop_
_entity_poly.entity_id
_entity_poly.type
_entity_poly.pdbx_seq_one_letter_code
_entity_poly.pdbx_strand_id
1 'polypeptide(L)'
;MTLFSVRGIPIRLHSSFLVLAAVFVSVELVRSGLTSAAMTLVFGLALFGSVLLHELGHALTARRFGILTRSITLYPFGGVAALAREPTRSSEELWIALAGPAVNGALALIALPLALLGVPGAGLFAAMNLALGIFNLIPAFPMDGGRVLRAWLSRRKGRFQATKQALNISKWFAWGFLAIGIGTTSLNLLLIGGFLLFAINMERRRMAFFMAGSKRRFSI
;
A
#
# COMPACT_ATOMS: atom_id res chain seq x y z
N MET A 1 -10.31 11.82 11.46
CA MET A 1 -10.14 13.29 11.43
C MET A 1 -9.70 13.71 10.04
N THR A 2 -10.28 14.78 9.44
CA THR A 2 -9.78 15.31 8.16
C THR A 2 -8.69 16.34 8.47
N LEU A 3 -7.50 16.18 7.83
CA LEU A 3 -6.37 17.09 8.05
C LEU A 3 -6.44 18.29 7.09
N PHE A 4 -6.50 18.01 5.79
CA PHE A 4 -6.53 18.97 4.71
C PHE A 4 -7.07 18.32 3.44
N SER A 5 -7.13 19.04 2.33
CA SER A 5 -7.48 18.49 1.03
C SER A 5 -6.43 18.82 -0.03
N VAL A 6 -6.15 17.86 -0.92
CA VAL A 6 -5.23 18.02 -2.05
C VAL A 6 -6.03 17.85 -3.34
N ARG A 7 -6.09 18.89 -4.14
CA ARG A 7 -6.86 18.91 -5.40
C ARG A 7 -8.32 18.41 -5.24
N GLY A 8 -8.94 18.74 -4.10
CA GLY A 8 -10.32 18.33 -3.77
C GLY A 8 -10.45 16.93 -3.16
N ILE A 9 -9.33 16.21 -2.93
CA ILE A 9 -9.33 14.90 -2.25
C ILE A 9 -9.08 15.14 -0.77
N PRO A 10 -10.05 14.87 0.15
CA PRO A 10 -9.83 15.02 1.58
C PRO A 10 -8.86 13.96 2.09
N ILE A 11 -7.81 14.41 2.79
CA ILE A 11 -6.82 13.57 3.46
C ILE A 11 -7.27 13.39 4.90
N ARG A 12 -7.45 12.14 5.30
CA ARG A 12 -7.93 11.76 6.62
C ARG A 12 -6.88 10.99 7.38
N LEU A 13 -6.82 11.21 8.67
CA LEU A 13 -5.98 10.44 9.59
C LEU A 13 -6.87 9.63 10.51
N HIS A 14 -6.63 8.32 10.56
CA HIS A 14 -7.33 7.45 11.48
C HIS A 14 -6.77 7.59 12.90
N SER A 15 -7.63 7.53 13.92
CA SER A 15 -7.19 7.69 15.32
C SER A 15 -6.14 6.66 15.77
N SER A 16 -6.24 5.43 15.27
CA SER A 16 -5.25 4.39 15.55
C SER A 16 -3.82 4.75 15.13
N PHE A 17 -3.67 5.58 14.10
CA PHE A 17 -2.38 6.10 13.69
C PHE A 17 -1.77 7.01 14.77
N LEU A 18 -2.56 7.94 15.30
CA LEU A 18 -2.10 8.85 16.37
C LEU A 18 -1.70 8.08 17.63
N VAL A 19 -2.51 7.07 17.99
CA VAL A 19 -2.20 6.22 19.13
C VAL A 19 -0.88 5.49 18.94
N LEU A 20 -0.68 4.85 17.76
CA LEU A 20 0.55 4.12 17.49
C LEU A 20 1.76 5.06 17.46
N ALA A 21 1.66 6.22 16.80
CA ALA A 21 2.72 7.22 16.76
C ALA A 21 3.09 7.72 18.17
N ALA A 22 2.08 8.02 18.99
CA ALA A 22 2.30 8.44 20.38
C ALA A 22 3.00 7.34 21.20
N VAL A 23 2.59 6.08 21.05
CA VAL A 23 3.25 4.94 21.72
C VAL A 23 4.72 4.83 21.31
N PHE A 24 5.03 4.85 20.01
CA PHE A 24 6.41 4.74 19.53
C PHE A 24 7.28 5.89 20.04
N VAL A 25 6.81 7.13 19.93
CA VAL A 25 7.56 8.31 20.40
C VAL A 25 7.75 8.24 21.92
N SER A 26 6.72 7.84 22.69
CA SER A 26 6.82 7.73 24.15
C SER A 26 7.79 6.64 24.60
N VAL A 27 7.76 5.47 23.93
CA VAL A 27 8.71 4.39 24.20
C VAL A 27 10.14 4.83 23.93
N GLU A 28 10.36 5.52 22.81
CA GLU A 28 11.70 6.01 22.45
C GLU A 28 12.18 7.12 23.37
N LEU A 29 11.27 7.99 23.80
CA LEU A 29 11.57 9.03 24.79
C LEU A 29 12.08 8.43 26.12
N VAL A 30 11.41 7.37 26.59
CA VAL A 30 11.78 6.71 27.87
C VAL A 30 13.07 5.90 27.72
N ARG A 31 13.29 5.23 26.57
CA ARG A 31 14.45 4.36 26.33
C ARG A 31 15.72 5.11 26.00
N SER A 32 15.62 6.11 25.10
CA SER A 32 16.77 6.71 24.42
C SER A 32 16.82 8.23 24.54
N GLY A 33 15.84 8.83 25.22
CA GLY A 33 15.78 10.27 25.50
C GLY A 33 15.19 11.12 24.38
N LEU A 34 15.16 12.43 24.60
CA LEU A 34 14.45 13.42 23.75
C LEU A 34 14.95 13.44 22.29
N THR A 35 16.26 13.36 22.08
CA THR A 35 16.84 13.42 20.73
C THR A 35 16.37 12.26 19.87
N SER A 36 16.40 11.03 20.41
CA SER A 36 15.94 9.82 19.72
C SER A 36 14.43 9.85 19.46
N ALA A 37 13.64 10.32 20.43
CA ALA A 37 12.20 10.51 20.25
C ALA A 37 11.89 11.53 19.13
N ALA A 38 12.64 12.65 19.08
CA ALA A 38 12.49 13.63 18.01
C ALA A 38 12.86 13.04 16.63
N MET A 39 13.93 12.28 16.54
CA MET A 39 14.33 11.60 15.30
C MET A 39 13.28 10.58 14.86
N THR A 40 12.75 9.78 15.77
CA THR A 40 11.64 8.83 15.51
C THR A 40 10.42 9.55 14.95
N LEU A 41 10.06 10.71 15.51
CA LEU A 41 8.96 11.53 15.00
C LEU A 41 9.25 12.05 13.59
N VAL A 42 10.43 12.60 13.33
CA VAL A 42 10.83 13.12 12.01
C VAL A 42 10.79 12.03 10.94
N PHE A 43 11.41 10.87 11.22
CA PHE A 43 11.39 9.75 10.28
C PHE A 43 10.00 9.15 10.11
N GLY A 44 9.20 9.07 11.17
CA GLY A 44 7.80 8.69 11.11
C GLY A 44 6.99 9.59 10.18
N LEU A 45 7.11 10.92 10.35
CA LEU A 45 6.45 11.90 9.49
C LEU A 45 6.93 11.80 8.03
N ALA A 46 8.22 11.60 7.80
CA ALA A 46 8.78 11.41 6.47
C ALA A 46 8.24 10.13 5.80
N LEU A 47 8.17 9.01 6.52
CA LEU A 47 7.60 7.76 6.02
C LEU A 47 6.12 7.92 5.65
N PHE A 48 5.33 8.53 6.54
CA PHE A 48 3.90 8.73 6.26
C PHE A 48 3.65 9.78 5.18
N GLY A 49 4.50 10.79 5.06
CA GLY A 49 4.53 11.68 3.91
C GLY A 49 4.76 10.91 2.60
N SER A 50 5.70 9.96 2.60
CA SER A 50 5.95 9.07 1.46
C SER A 50 4.76 8.18 1.14
N VAL A 51 4.09 7.60 2.15
CA VAL A 51 2.87 6.82 1.97
C VAL A 51 1.74 7.69 1.42
N LEU A 52 1.56 8.91 1.92
CA LEU A 52 0.56 9.83 1.39
C LEU A 52 0.82 10.18 -0.08
N LEU A 53 2.07 10.47 -0.44
CA LEU A 53 2.46 10.78 -1.82
C LEU A 53 2.27 9.57 -2.74
N HIS A 54 2.54 8.36 -2.26
CA HIS A 54 2.26 7.10 -2.94
C HIS A 54 0.75 6.97 -3.26
N GLU A 55 -0.13 7.16 -2.26
CA GLU A 55 -1.58 7.11 -2.45
C GLU A 55 -2.10 8.23 -3.38
N LEU A 56 -1.48 9.42 -3.31
CA LEU A 56 -1.76 10.51 -4.23
C LEU A 56 -1.35 10.15 -5.66
N GLY A 57 -0.27 9.40 -5.85
CA GLY A 57 0.12 8.85 -7.16
C GLY A 57 -0.99 8.02 -7.77
N HIS A 58 -1.56 7.09 -7.03
CA HIS A 58 -2.72 6.30 -7.46
C HIS A 58 -3.94 7.17 -7.75
N ALA A 59 -4.30 8.05 -6.82
CA ALA A 59 -5.49 8.90 -6.92
C ALA A 59 -5.44 9.87 -8.11
N LEU A 60 -4.30 10.52 -8.33
CA LEU A 60 -4.13 11.45 -9.45
C LEU A 60 -4.09 10.72 -10.81
N THR A 61 -3.52 9.52 -10.85
CA THR A 61 -3.54 8.68 -12.05
C THR A 61 -4.95 8.16 -12.32
N ALA A 62 -5.70 7.74 -11.31
CA ALA A 62 -7.10 7.34 -11.44
C ALA A 62 -7.95 8.49 -12.02
N ARG A 63 -7.72 9.72 -11.58
CA ARG A 63 -8.41 10.92 -12.09
C ARG A 63 -8.18 11.15 -13.58
N ARG A 64 -7.02 10.80 -14.14
CA ARG A 64 -6.75 10.87 -15.59
C ARG A 64 -7.65 9.93 -16.40
N PHE A 65 -8.14 8.86 -15.77
CA PHE A 65 -9.11 7.93 -16.35
C PHE A 65 -10.57 8.23 -15.95
N GLY A 66 -10.83 9.44 -15.43
CA GLY A 66 -12.17 9.84 -15.00
C GLY A 66 -12.66 9.11 -13.75
N ILE A 67 -11.76 8.54 -12.94
CA ILE A 67 -12.09 7.88 -11.68
C ILE A 67 -11.77 8.83 -10.53
N LEU A 68 -12.83 9.34 -9.89
CA LEU A 68 -12.67 10.24 -8.74
C LEU A 68 -12.25 9.46 -7.48
N THR A 69 -11.42 10.08 -6.65
CA THR A 69 -11.07 9.60 -5.31
C THR A 69 -11.87 10.37 -4.29
N ARG A 70 -12.65 9.68 -3.47
CA ARG A 70 -13.53 10.28 -2.44
C ARG A 70 -12.75 10.76 -1.23
N SER A 71 -11.72 10.03 -0.82
CA SER A 71 -10.84 10.37 0.28
C SER A 71 -9.59 9.48 0.27
N ILE A 72 -8.52 9.94 0.90
CA ILE A 72 -7.36 9.12 1.29
C ILE A 72 -7.33 9.09 2.80
N THR A 73 -7.34 7.89 3.39
CA THR A 73 -7.27 7.71 4.85
C THR A 73 -5.96 7.00 5.20
N LEU A 74 -5.17 7.62 6.09
CA LEU A 74 -3.92 7.06 6.58
C LEU A 74 -4.18 6.23 7.84
N TYR A 75 -3.76 4.98 7.80
CA TYR A 75 -3.78 4.01 8.89
C TYR A 75 -2.35 3.68 9.31
N PRO A 76 -2.13 3.02 10.47
CA PRO A 76 -0.79 2.60 10.92
C PRO A 76 -0.03 1.73 9.91
N PHE A 77 -0.75 0.92 9.16
CA PHE A 77 -0.20 -0.05 8.20
C PHE A 77 -0.25 0.42 6.75
N GLY A 78 -0.54 1.70 6.49
CA GLY A 78 -0.54 2.28 5.15
C GLY A 78 -1.68 3.25 4.88
N GLY A 79 -1.77 3.72 3.63
CA GLY A 79 -2.84 4.55 3.12
C GLY A 79 -3.93 3.74 2.42
N VAL A 80 -5.14 4.27 2.40
CA VAL A 80 -6.26 3.70 1.64
C VAL A 80 -6.96 4.80 0.87
N ALA A 81 -6.84 4.77 -0.46
CA ALA A 81 -7.57 5.65 -1.36
C ALA A 81 -8.96 5.06 -1.69
N ALA A 82 -10.02 5.74 -1.29
CA ALA A 82 -11.39 5.36 -1.59
C ALA A 82 -11.79 5.86 -2.99
N LEU A 83 -11.62 5.03 -4.02
CA LEU A 83 -12.05 5.33 -5.37
C LEU A 83 -13.58 5.28 -5.50
N ALA A 84 -14.16 6.16 -6.33
CA ALA A 84 -15.61 6.20 -6.58
C ALA A 84 -16.10 4.96 -7.34
N ARG A 85 -15.26 4.38 -8.20
CA ARG A 85 -15.48 3.11 -8.90
C ARG A 85 -14.16 2.36 -9.07
N GLU A 86 -14.24 1.06 -9.26
CA GLU A 86 -13.05 0.29 -9.66
C GLU A 86 -12.69 0.54 -11.13
N PRO A 87 -11.39 0.46 -11.50
CA PRO A 87 -10.97 0.48 -12.89
C PRO A 87 -11.63 -0.68 -13.66
N THR A 88 -12.20 -0.40 -14.83
CA THR A 88 -12.86 -1.42 -15.66
C THR A 88 -11.92 -2.01 -16.71
N ARG A 89 -11.00 -1.19 -17.24
CA ARG A 89 -10.01 -1.62 -18.22
C ARG A 89 -8.73 -2.07 -17.56
N SER A 90 -8.12 -3.13 -18.06
CA SER A 90 -6.83 -3.64 -17.57
C SER A 90 -5.72 -2.59 -17.65
N SER A 91 -5.73 -1.73 -18.67
CA SER A 91 -4.77 -0.63 -18.81
C SER A 91 -4.94 0.43 -17.72
N GLU A 92 -6.19 0.81 -17.39
CA GLU A 92 -6.47 1.75 -16.30
C GLU A 92 -5.90 1.20 -14.98
N GLU A 93 -6.21 -0.07 -14.67
CA GLU A 93 -5.76 -0.72 -13.44
C GLU A 93 -4.23 -0.80 -13.37
N LEU A 94 -3.57 -1.13 -14.49
CA LEU A 94 -2.11 -1.23 -14.57
C LEU A 94 -1.45 0.11 -14.24
N TRP A 95 -1.84 1.18 -14.93
CA TRP A 95 -1.23 2.49 -14.73
C TRP A 95 -1.52 3.07 -13.34
N ILE A 96 -2.75 2.86 -12.84
CA ILE A 96 -3.09 3.28 -11.47
C ILE A 96 -2.22 2.52 -10.47
N ALA A 97 -2.09 1.20 -10.59
CA ALA A 97 -1.31 0.39 -9.65
C ALA A 97 0.20 0.70 -9.69
N LEU A 98 0.77 1.03 -10.84
CA LEU A 98 2.18 1.39 -10.94
C LEU A 98 2.48 2.81 -10.43
N ALA A 99 1.49 3.68 -10.37
CA ALA A 99 1.71 5.10 -10.05
C ALA A 99 2.23 5.33 -8.63
N GLY A 100 1.75 4.57 -7.64
CA GLY A 100 2.24 4.66 -6.25
C GLY A 100 3.72 4.28 -6.13
N PRO A 101 4.10 3.06 -6.54
CA PRO A 101 5.51 2.64 -6.56
C PRO A 101 6.42 3.58 -7.37
N ALA A 102 5.92 4.15 -8.49
CA ALA A 102 6.68 5.12 -9.28
C ALA A 102 6.96 6.41 -8.50
N VAL A 103 6.02 6.88 -7.67
CA VAL A 103 6.25 8.03 -6.76
C VAL A 103 7.34 7.69 -5.76
N ASN A 104 7.31 6.52 -5.14
CA ASN A 104 8.37 6.12 -4.20
C ASN A 104 9.73 6.02 -4.90
N GLY A 105 9.79 5.47 -6.11
CA GLY A 105 10.99 5.45 -6.93
C GLY A 105 11.52 6.86 -7.19
N ALA A 106 10.65 7.81 -7.55
CA ALA A 106 11.02 9.21 -7.75
C ALA A 106 11.56 9.87 -6.49
N LEU A 107 10.91 9.65 -5.33
CA LEU A 107 11.37 10.15 -4.03
C LEU A 107 12.75 9.59 -3.67
N ALA A 108 12.98 8.29 -3.89
CA ALA A 108 14.28 7.67 -3.68
C ALA A 108 15.36 8.27 -4.59
N LEU A 109 15.05 8.46 -5.89
CA LEU A 109 15.95 9.06 -6.87
C LEU A 109 16.31 10.51 -6.55
N ILE A 110 15.38 11.30 -5.98
CA ILE A 110 15.64 12.67 -5.54
C ILE A 110 16.50 12.69 -4.27
N ALA A 111 16.27 11.75 -3.35
CA ALA A 111 17.00 11.70 -2.08
C ALA A 111 18.42 11.13 -2.23
N LEU A 112 18.68 10.29 -3.22
CA LEU A 112 19.97 9.65 -3.41
C LEU A 112 21.13 10.64 -3.64
N PRO A 113 21.03 11.64 -4.55
CA PRO A 113 22.07 12.66 -4.68
C PRO A 113 22.32 13.44 -3.40
N LEU A 114 21.25 13.76 -2.63
CA LEU A 114 21.38 14.43 -1.34
C LEU A 114 22.15 13.58 -0.32
N ALA A 115 21.94 12.26 -0.35
CA ALA A 115 22.71 11.33 0.47
C ALA A 115 24.20 11.32 0.09
N LEU A 116 24.50 11.33 -1.21
CA LEU A 116 25.88 11.40 -1.72
C LEU A 116 26.59 12.70 -1.37
N LEU A 117 25.82 13.80 -1.22
CA LEU A 117 26.32 15.11 -0.74
C LEU A 117 26.43 15.17 0.80
N GLY A 118 26.18 14.07 1.51
CA GLY A 118 26.31 14.01 2.96
C GLY A 118 25.14 14.60 3.75
N VAL A 119 23.98 14.86 3.10
CA VAL A 119 22.80 15.38 3.82
C VAL A 119 22.29 14.33 4.83
N PRO A 120 22.25 14.65 6.14
CA PRO A 120 21.82 13.70 7.16
C PRO A 120 20.40 13.18 6.91
N GLY A 121 20.24 11.85 7.03
CA GLY A 121 18.94 11.19 6.87
C GLY A 121 18.49 10.97 5.43
N ALA A 122 19.09 11.61 4.42
CA ALA A 122 18.70 11.46 3.02
C ALA A 122 18.88 10.02 2.51
N GLY A 123 19.96 9.35 2.91
CA GLY A 123 20.21 7.94 2.57
C GLY A 123 19.15 7.00 3.16
N LEU A 124 18.78 7.21 4.42
CA LEU A 124 17.70 6.43 5.06
C LEU A 124 16.35 6.70 4.38
N PHE A 125 16.04 7.96 4.07
CA PHE A 125 14.80 8.31 3.36
C PHE A 125 14.74 7.68 1.96
N ALA A 126 15.86 7.68 1.21
CA ALA A 126 15.95 7.00 -0.08
C ALA A 126 15.72 5.48 0.06
N ALA A 127 16.39 4.84 1.02
CA ALA A 127 16.25 3.41 1.29
C ALA A 127 14.80 3.03 1.70
N MET A 128 14.17 3.84 2.55
CA MET A 128 12.76 3.62 2.97
C MET A 128 11.80 3.70 1.78
N ASN A 129 11.96 4.70 0.91
CA ASN A 129 11.12 4.83 -0.28
C ASN A 129 11.36 3.70 -1.28
N LEU A 130 12.60 3.30 -1.49
CA LEU A 130 12.93 2.16 -2.35
C LEU A 130 12.32 0.87 -1.81
N ALA A 131 12.47 0.60 -0.51
CA ALA A 131 11.87 -0.56 0.16
C ALA A 131 10.34 -0.55 0.04
N LEU A 132 9.69 0.61 0.29
CA LEU A 132 8.24 0.76 0.18
C LEU A 132 7.75 0.49 -1.26
N GLY A 133 8.45 1.03 -2.27
CA GLY A 133 8.13 0.80 -3.67
C GLY A 133 8.31 -0.66 -4.09
N ILE A 134 9.44 -1.30 -3.74
CA ILE A 134 9.72 -2.71 -4.04
C ILE A 134 8.72 -3.62 -3.35
N PHE A 135 8.44 -3.37 -2.07
CA PHE A 135 7.47 -4.16 -1.30
C PHE A 135 6.08 -4.08 -1.93
N ASN A 136 5.63 -2.89 -2.35
CA ASN A 136 4.36 -2.74 -3.03
C ASN A 136 4.32 -3.37 -4.44
N LEU A 137 5.47 -3.60 -5.08
CA LEU A 137 5.55 -4.29 -6.37
C LEU A 137 5.57 -5.82 -6.27
N ILE A 138 5.62 -6.40 -5.06
CA ILE A 138 5.47 -7.84 -4.87
C ILE A 138 4.13 -8.29 -5.50
N PRO A 139 4.12 -9.31 -6.40
CA PRO A 139 2.92 -9.71 -7.13
C PRO A 139 1.93 -10.51 -6.25
N ALA A 140 1.55 -9.91 -5.15
CA ALA A 140 0.66 -10.49 -4.15
C ALA A 140 -0.36 -9.45 -3.65
N PHE A 141 -1.65 -9.82 -3.56
CA PHE A 141 -2.65 -9.02 -2.86
C PHE A 141 -2.37 -8.97 -1.35
N PRO A 142 -2.58 -7.80 -0.72
CA PRO A 142 -3.27 -6.59 -1.19
C PRO A 142 -2.36 -5.54 -1.85
N MET A 143 -1.10 -5.83 -2.12
CA MET A 143 -0.12 -4.89 -2.67
C MET A 143 -0.44 -4.51 -4.12
N ASP A 144 0.14 -3.41 -4.60
CA ASP A 144 -0.05 -2.93 -5.98
C ASP A 144 0.45 -3.92 -7.02
N GLY A 145 1.54 -4.66 -6.74
CA GLY A 145 2.04 -5.73 -7.59
C GLY A 145 0.99 -6.83 -7.84
N GLY A 146 0.12 -7.12 -6.87
CA GLY A 146 -1.03 -8.02 -7.06
C GLY A 146 -2.05 -7.45 -8.05
N ARG A 147 -2.28 -6.12 -8.02
CA ARG A 147 -3.15 -5.42 -8.98
C ARG A 147 -2.52 -5.35 -10.36
N VAL A 148 -1.22 -5.10 -10.45
CA VAL A 148 -0.43 -5.16 -11.69
C VAL A 148 -0.52 -6.55 -12.31
N LEU A 149 -0.32 -7.61 -11.52
CA LEU A 149 -0.45 -8.99 -11.96
C LEU A 149 -1.87 -9.29 -12.47
N ARG A 150 -2.91 -8.89 -11.73
CA ARG A 150 -4.31 -9.02 -12.15
C ARG A 150 -4.58 -8.30 -13.47
N ALA A 151 -4.13 -7.06 -13.60
CA ALA A 151 -4.28 -6.27 -14.81
C ALA A 151 -3.61 -6.93 -16.02
N TRP A 152 -2.42 -7.47 -15.84
CA TRP A 152 -1.69 -8.19 -16.90
C TRP A 152 -2.42 -9.48 -17.32
N LEU A 153 -2.83 -10.30 -16.37
CA LEU A 153 -3.59 -11.53 -16.63
C LEU A 153 -4.95 -11.25 -17.27
N SER A 154 -5.60 -10.14 -16.90
CA SER A 154 -6.94 -9.78 -17.40
C SER A 154 -6.97 -9.51 -18.90
N ARG A 155 -5.84 -9.15 -19.50
CA ARG A 155 -5.72 -8.92 -20.95
C ARG A 155 -6.02 -10.19 -21.77
N ARG A 156 -5.78 -11.39 -21.20
CA ARG A 156 -5.94 -12.67 -21.91
C ARG A 156 -7.09 -13.54 -21.37
N LYS A 157 -7.44 -13.42 -20.09
CA LYS A 157 -8.30 -14.42 -19.41
C LYS A 157 -9.60 -13.83 -18.84
N GLY A 158 -9.84 -12.53 -19.01
CA GLY A 158 -10.94 -11.83 -18.35
C GLY A 158 -10.69 -11.62 -16.86
N ARG A 159 -11.37 -10.62 -16.30
CA ARG A 159 -11.09 -10.09 -14.94
C ARG A 159 -11.28 -11.14 -13.82
N PHE A 160 -12.31 -11.97 -13.93
CA PHE A 160 -12.61 -13.00 -12.92
C PHE A 160 -11.50 -14.05 -12.80
N GLN A 161 -11.11 -14.65 -13.93
CA GLN A 161 -10.05 -15.67 -13.96
C GLN A 161 -8.69 -15.06 -13.56
N ALA A 162 -8.42 -13.83 -14.00
CA ALA A 162 -7.24 -13.10 -13.62
C ALA A 162 -7.16 -12.88 -12.09
N THR A 163 -8.27 -12.45 -11.46
CA THR A 163 -8.34 -12.28 -10.01
C THR A 163 -8.09 -13.59 -9.29
N LYS A 164 -8.75 -14.69 -9.71
CA LYS A 164 -8.56 -16.01 -9.11
C LYS A 164 -7.10 -16.47 -9.17
N GLN A 165 -6.44 -16.27 -10.32
CA GLN A 165 -5.04 -16.65 -10.51
C GLN A 165 -4.11 -15.75 -9.67
N ALA A 166 -4.31 -14.42 -9.68
CA ALA A 166 -3.52 -13.51 -8.88
C ALA A 166 -3.62 -13.82 -7.38
N LEU A 167 -4.83 -14.15 -6.87
CA LEU A 167 -5.01 -14.59 -5.48
C LEU A 167 -4.32 -15.93 -5.18
N ASN A 168 -4.27 -16.84 -6.13
CA ASN A 168 -3.53 -18.11 -5.95
C ASN A 168 -2.02 -17.86 -5.89
N ILE A 169 -1.48 -17.01 -6.75
CA ILE A 169 -0.07 -16.61 -6.71
C ILE A 169 0.24 -15.90 -5.38
N SER A 170 -0.63 -14.98 -4.95
CA SER A 170 -0.49 -14.28 -3.66
C SER A 170 -0.38 -15.23 -2.47
N LYS A 171 -1.07 -16.38 -2.50
CA LYS A 171 -0.95 -17.39 -1.45
C LYS A 171 0.45 -17.97 -1.33
N TRP A 172 1.13 -18.21 -2.45
CA TRP A 172 2.49 -18.72 -2.42
C TRP A 172 3.44 -17.73 -1.75
N PHE A 173 3.29 -16.42 -2.03
CA PHE A 173 4.05 -15.39 -1.31
C PHE A 173 3.73 -15.39 0.18
N ALA A 174 2.45 -15.47 0.56
CA ALA A 174 2.05 -15.51 1.96
C ALA A 174 2.66 -16.71 2.70
N TRP A 175 2.60 -17.91 2.10
CA TRP A 175 3.23 -19.11 2.66
C TRP A 175 4.74 -19.02 2.68
N GLY A 176 5.37 -18.39 1.67
CA GLY A 176 6.80 -18.11 1.65
C GLY A 176 7.23 -17.23 2.84
N PHE A 177 6.51 -16.12 3.10
CA PHE A 177 6.76 -15.27 4.25
C PHE A 177 6.61 -16.03 5.58
N LEU A 178 5.58 -16.87 5.71
CA LEU A 178 5.39 -17.70 6.90
C LEU A 178 6.52 -18.72 7.09
N ALA A 179 6.91 -19.42 6.03
CA ALA A 179 7.97 -20.43 6.09
C ALA A 179 9.32 -19.80 6.47
N ILE A 180 9.69 -18.67 5.83
CA ILE A 180 10.89 -17.92 6.18
C ILE A 180 10.78 -17.37 7.60
N GLY A 181 9.61 -16.83 8.00
CA GLY A 181 9.37 -16.31 9.34
C GLY A 181 9.55 -17.35 10.43
N ILE A 182 9.08 -18.60 10.20
CA ILE A 182 9.29 -19.73 11.10
C ILE A 182 10.78 -20.09 11.14
N GLY A 183 11.43 -20.25 9.97
CA GLY A 183 12.84 -20.64 9.89
C GLY A 183 13.80 -19.62 10.50
N THR A 184 13.47 -18.32 10.44
CA THR A 184 14.28 -17.22 11.01
C THR A 184 13.77 -16.71 12.36
N THR A 185 12.71 -17.31 12.92
CA THR A 185 12.03 -16.84 14.15
C THR A 185 11.61 -15.37 14.09
N SER A 186 11.37 -14.84 12.87
CA SER A 186 11.05 -13.44 12.63
C SER A 186 9.54 -13.19 12.77
N LEU A 187 9.14 -12.57 13.87
CA LEU A 187 7.74 -12.18 14.11
C LEU A 187 7.19 -11.27 13.00
N ASN A 188 8.01 -10.36 12.47
CA ASN A 188 7.59 -9.45 11.41
C ASN A 188 7.16 -10.21 10.13
N LEU A 189 7.94 -11.22 9.71
CA LEU A 189 7.60 -12.03 8.54
C LEU A 189 6.35 -12.89 8.78
N LEU A 190 6.16 -13.40 10.00
CA LEU A 190 4.94 -14.13 10.37
C LEU A 190 3.72 -13.21 10.33
N LEU A 191 3.82 -11.99 10.84
CA LEU A 191 2.74 -11.00 10.78
C LEU A 191 2.40 -10.60 9.34
N ILE A 192 3.41 -10.38 8.50
CA ILE A 192 3.21 -10.08 7.07
C ILE A 192 2.51 -11.26 6.37
N GLY A 193 3.01 -12.48 6.53
CA GLY A 193 2.40 -13.67 5.92
C GLY A 193 0.95 -13.90 6.38
N GLY A 194 0.67 -13.75 7.68
CA GLY A 194 -0.67 -13.82 8.25
C GLY A 194 -1.60 -12.74 7.71
N PHE A 195 -1.12 -11.48 7.64
CA PHE A 195 -1.87 -10.38 7.05
C PHE A 195 -2.22 -10.62 5.57
N LEU A 196 -1.27 -11.14 4.78
CA LEU A 196 -1.51 -11.49 3.39
C LEU A 196 -2.60 -12.56 3.25
N LEU A 197 -2.56 -13.64 4.06
CA LEU A 197 -3.60 -14.67 4.04
C LEU A 197 -4.98 -14.09 4.41
N PHE A 198 -5.02 -13.20 5.41
CA PHE A 198 -6.26 -12.52 5.78
C PHE A 198 -6.79 -11.67 4.63
N ALA A 199 -5.97 -10.83 4.01
CA ALA A 199 -6.34 -9.97 2.90
C ALA A 199 -6.81 -10.77 1.66
N ILE A 200 -6.12 -11.87 1.33
CA ILE A 200 -6.51 -12.79 0.24
C ILE A 200 -7.89 -13.39 0.51
N ASN A 201 -8.18 -13.79 1.75
CA ASN A 201 -9.48 -14.35 2.11
C ASN A 201 -10.59 -13.29 2.02
N MET A 202 -10.32 -12.06 2.43
CA MET A 202 -11.26 -10.95 2.28
C MET A 202 -11.60 -10.69 0.80
N GLU A 203 -10.58 -10.63 -0.07
CA GLU A 203 -10.78 -10.41 -1.51
C GLU A 203 -11.54 -11.60 -2.17
N ARG A 204 -11.29 -12.83 -1.75
CA ARG A 204 -12.06 -14.00 -2.20
C ARG A 204 -13.53 -13.92 -1.82
N ARG A 205 -13.84 -13.52 -0.58
CA ARG A 205 -15.23 -13.33 -0.13
C ARG A 205 -15.92 -12.23 -0.93
N ARG A 206 -15.22 -11.13 -1.17
CA ARG A 206 -15.71 -10.01 -2.00
C ARG A 206 -16.06 -10.48 -3.41
N MET A 207 -15.17 -11.23 -4.05
CA MET A 207 -15.37 -11.80 -5.38
C MET A 207 -16.57 -12.76 -5.42
N ALA A 208 -16.74 -13.62 -4.41
CA ALA A 208 -17.88 -14.54 -4.32
C ALA A 208 -19.22 -13.80 -4.17
N PHE A 209 -19.25 -12.72 -3.39
CA PHE A 209 -20.45 -11.91 -3.22
C PHE A 209 -20.90 -11.24 -4.52
N PHE A 210 -19.96 -10.71 -5.31
CA PHE A 210 -20.28 -10.12 -6.62
C PHE A 210 -20.85 -11.17 -7.60
N MET A 211 -20.36 -12.39 -7.57
CA MET A 211 -20.90 -13.48 -8.41
C MET A 211 -22.31 -13.90 -8.00
N ALA A 212 -22.59 -14.00 -6.71
CA ALA A 212 -23.91 -14.35 -6.23
C ALA A 212 -24.97 -13.28 -6.60
N GLY A 213 -24.58 -12.01 -6.52
CA GLY A 213 -25.44 -10.88 -6.93
C GLY A 213 -25.71 -10.84 -8.43
N SER A 214 -24.73 -11.22 -9.27
CA SER A 214 -24.89 -11.27 -10.72
C SER A 214 -25.85 -12.40 -11.15
N LYS A 215 -25.77 -13.58 -10.54
CA LYS A 215 -26.69 -14.70 -10.85
C LYS A 215 -28.15 -14.37 -10.55
N ARG A 216 -28.44 -13.62 -9.49
CA ARG A 216 -29.81 -13.23 -9.13
C ARG A 216 -30.44 -12.20 -10.10
N ARG A 217 -29.66 -11.45 -10.86
CA ARG A 217 -30.17 -10.49 -11.87
C ARG A 217 -30.55 -11.12 -13.19
N PHE A 218 -30.15 -12.36 -13.47
CA PHE A 218 -30.45 -13.07 -14.72
C PHE A 218 -31.47 -14.21 -14.52
N SER A 219 -32.07 -14.33 -13.33
CA SER A 219 -33.11 -15.34 -13.00
C SER A 219 -34.52 -14.72 -12.80
N ILE A 220 -34.77 -13.55 -13.45
CA ILE A 220 -36.12 -12.93 -13.52
C ILE A 220 -36.48 -12.77 -15.00
#